data_73d041a6bd2f112c3ebd3a8a74ef0aa3
#
_entry.id   73d041a6bd2f112c3ebd3a8a74ef0aa3
#
_cell.length_a   1.000
_cell.length_b   1.000
_cell.length_c   1.000
_cell.angle_alpha   90.00
_cell.angle_beta   90.00
_cell.angle_gamma   90.00
#
_symmetry.space_group_name_H-M   'P 1'
#
loop_
_entity.id
_entity.type
_entity.pdbx_description
1 polymer ?
#
loop_
_entity_poly.entity_id
_entity_poly.type
_entity_poly.pdbx_seq_one_letter_code
_entity_poly.pdbx_strand_id
1 'polypeptide(L)'
;ELYHKFFCRRFHKKKGKCKVLFPEFQYGILASSIISTEKNIEIYGYTKEQEYIDIFTIVCYMRGIPLDSLHLFMKKDWRAIRDLPDGADNILIFMPEGVEAGEYIASPKLSLGKEQFYAGTKGEFPFLLTAISCLKENGFLAAVFPGAMLYREGREAQIRKYLVEELNCLDTIMLLPDSI
;
A
#
# COMPACT_ATOMS: atom_id res chain seq x y z
N GLU A 1 9.30 -2.32 -15.72
CA GLU A 1 8.37 -2.54 -16.85
C GLU A 1 7.33 -3.62 -16.54
N LEU A 2 7.72 -4.78 -15.98
CA LEU A 2 6.81 -5.88 -15.62
C LEU A 2 5.76 -5.44 -14.58
N TYR A 3 6.17 -4.75 -13.53
CA TYR A 3 5.29 -4.21 -12.49
C TYR A 3 4.25 -3.26 -13.07
N HIS A 4 4.68 -2.34 -13.90
CA HIS A 4 3.78 -1.38 -14.53
C HIS A 4 2.69 -2.08 -15.34
N LYS A 5 3.04 -3.08 -16.17
CA LYS A 5 2.07 -3.84 -16.96
C LYS A 5 1.10 -4.63 -16.09
N PHE A 6 1.58 -5.22 -15.00
CA PHE A 6 0.74 -5.98 -14.06
C PHE A 6 -0.27 -5.07 -13.36
N PHE A 7 0.19 -3.95 -12.78
CA PHE A 7 -0.67 -3.01 -12.09
C PHE A 7 -1.67 -2.34 -13.00
N CYS A 8 -1.26 -1.85 -14.16
CA CYS A 8 -2.18 -1.17 -15.09
C CYS A 8 -3.30 -2.08 -15.61
N ARG A 9 -3.06 -3.39 -15.71
CA ARG A 9 -4.10 -4.33 -16.15
C ARG A 9 -5.13 -4.65 -15.07
N ARG A 10 -4.74 -4.64 -13.82
CA ARG A 10 -5.57 -4.99 -12.66
C ARG A 10 -6.13 -3.79 -11.91
N PHE A 11 -5.68 -2.61 -12.26
CA PHE A 11 -6.15 -1.37 -11.67
C PHE A 11 -7.66 -1.25 -11.83
N HIS A 12 -8.38 -1.11 -10.73
CA HIS A 12 -9.84 -1.08 -10.76
C HIS A 12 -10.32 0.24 -11.36
N LYS A 13 -10.81 0.18 -12.60
CA LYS A 13 -11.35 1.34 -13.32
C LYS A 13 -12.81 1.55 -12.93
N LYS A 14 -13.08 2.57 -12.15
CA LYS A 14 -14.45 3.02 -11.85
C LYS A 14 -14.88 4.14 -12.79
N LYS A 15 -16.19 4.22 -13.04
CA LYS A 15 -16.79 5.45 -13.60
C LYS A 15 -16.73 6.54 -12.53
N GLY A 16 -15.84 7.51 -12.66
CA GLY A 16 -15.63 8.61 -11.72
C GLY A 16 -14.18 8.70 -11.22
N LYS A 17 -13.96 9.53 -10.19
CA LYS A 17 -12.65 9.68 -9.57
C LYS A 17 -12.27 8.41 -8.80
N CYS A 18 -11.08 7.89 -9.06
CA CYS A 18 -10.53 6.71 -8.43
C CYS A 18 -9.50 7.14 -7.37
N LYS A 19 -9.72 6.79 -6.10
CA LYS A 19 -8.78 7.06 -5.01
C LYS A 19 -7.69 6.00 -4.97
N VAL A 20 -6.45 6.44 -5.09
CA VAL A 20 -5.26 5.58 -5.00
C VAL A 20 -4.44 5.97 -3.80
N LEU A 21 -4.21 5.02 -2.90
CA LEU A 21 -3.44 5.21 -1.69
C LEU A 21 -2.05 4.59 -1.83
N PHE A 22 -1.05 5.38 -1.49
CA PHE A 22 0.35 4.96 -1.28
C PHE A 22 0.68 5.15 0.19
N PRO A 23 0.56 4.11 1.03
CA PRO A 23 0.77 4.21 2.47
C PRO A 23 2.17 4.63 2.87
N GLU A 24 3.15 4.27 2.07
CA GLU A 24 4.53 4.73 2.15
C GLU A 24 5.04 4.92 0.73
N PHE A 25 5.12 6.16 0.27
CA PHE A 25 5.73 6.44 -1.03
C PHE A 25 7.14 7.00 -0.82
N GLN A 26 8.10 6.37 -1.44
CA GLN A 26 9.47 6.87 -1.53
C GLN A 26 9.54 7.91 -2.68
N TYR A 27 10.47 7.80 -3.58
CA TYR A 27 10.60 8.74 -4.71
C TYR A 27 9.41 8.76 -5.68
N GLY A 28 8.34 8.04 -5.42
CA GLY A 28 7.11 8.06 -6.20
C GLY A 28 7.24 7.58 -7.66
N ILE A 29 8.35 6.96 -8.02
CA ILE A 29 8.62 6.52 -9.41
C ILE A 29 7.55 5.55 -9.90
N LEU A 30 7.20 4.56 -9.08
CA LEU A 30 6.15 3.61 -9.41
C LEU A 30 4.78 4.30 -9.48
N ALA A 31 4.47 5.15 -8.50
CA ALA A 31 3.25 5.93 -8.46
C ALA A 31 3.09 6.78 -9.72
N SER A 32 4.12 7.53 -10.10
CA SER A 32 4.09 8.40 -11.26
C SER A 32 3.90 7.64 -12.58
N SER A 33 4.40 6.40 -12.69
CA SER A 33 4.23 5.59 -13.90
C SER A 33 2.82 5.06 -14.07
N ILE A 34 2.13 4.74 -12.98
CA ILE A 34 0.73 4.26 -12.99
C ILE A 34 -0.23 5.41 -13.30
N ILE A 35 0.00 6.56 -12.68
CA ILE A 35 -0.85 7.74 -12.83
C ILE A 35 -0.82 8.31 -14.24
N SER A 36 0.30 8.21 -14.93
CA SER A 36 0.44 8.73 -16.31
C SER A 36 -0.53 8.10 -17.32
N THR A 37 -1.17 6.98 -16.96
CA THR A 37 -2.10 6.27 -17.84
C THR A 37 -3.58 6.52 -17.53
N GLU A 38 -3.91 7.16 -16.40
CA GLU A 38 -5.29 7.30 -15.93
C GLU A 38 -5.62 8.78 -15.60
N LYS A 39 -6.68 9.31 -16.22
CA LYS A 39 -7.03 10.75 -16.12
C LYS A 39 -7.86 11.15 -14.91
N ASN A 40 -8.54 10.21 -14.25
CA ASN A 40 -9.48 10.50 -13.15
C ASN A 40 -9.01 9.85 -11.84
N ILE A 41 -7.82 10.24 -11.38
CA ILE A 41 -7.21 9.68 -10.17
C ILE A 41 -7.06 10.78 -9.12
N GLU A 42 -7.39 10.48 -7.88
CA GLU A 42 -6.97 11.19 -6.68
C GLU A 42 -5.91 10.37 -5.95
N ILE A 43 -4.75 10.97 -5.71
CA ILE A 43 -3.61 10.33 -5.09
C ILE A 43 -3.51 10.75 -3.64
N TYR A 44 -3.51 9.76 -2.78
CA TYR A 44 -3.24 9.93 -1.37
C TYR A 44 -1.90 9.28 -1.05
N GLY A 45 -0.92 10.07 -0.67
CA GLY A 45 0.43 9.59 -0.37
C GLY A 45 0.87 9.99 1.02
N TYR A 46 1.50 9.06 1.73
CA TYR A 46 2.07 9.28 3.04
C TYR A 46 3.56 8.97 3.02
N THR A 47 4.36 9.80 3.67
CA THR A 47 5.81 9.60 3.82
C THR A 47 6.32 10.22 5.10
N LYS A 48 7.52 9.81 5.54
CA LYS A 48 8.23 10.41 6.68
C LYS A 48 9.08 11.61 6.27
N GLU A 49 9.42 11.74 4.99
CA GLU A 49 10.41 12.69 4.47
C GLU A 49 9.77 13.72 3.54
N GLN A 50 9.99 15.01 3.83
CA GLN A 50 9.51 16.10 2.99
C GLN A 50 10.11 16.06 1.57
N GLU A 51 11.36 15.64 1.45
CA GLU A 51 12.04 15.53 0.16
C GLU A 51 11.28 14.63 -0.84
N TYR A 52 10.67 13.54 -0.37
CA TYR A 52 9.88 12.66 -1.23
C TYR A 52 8.61 13.33 -1.75
N ILE A 53 7.97 14.17 -0.94
CA ILE A 53 6.82 14.97 -1.35
C ILE A 53 7.23 15.93 -2.47
N ASP A 54 8.34 16.64 -2.28
CA ASP A 54 8.84 17.64 -3.23
C ASP A 54 9.21 17.01 -4.57
N ILE A 55 9.99 15.93 -4.54
CA ILE A 55 10.39 15.18 -5.75
C ILE A 55 9.16 14.63 -6.46
N PHE A 56 8.24 14.00 -5.74
CA PHE A 56 7.05 13.41 -6.36
C PHE A 56 6.14 14.48 -6.98
N THR A 57 5.98 15.61 -6.31
CA THR A 57 5.22 16.76 -6.83
C THR A 57 5.82 17.28 -8.14
N ILE A 58 7.15 17.43 -8.19
CA ILE A 58 7.85 17.85 -9.40
C ILE A 58 7.65 16.83 -10.54
N VAL A 59 7.80 15.54 -10.25
CA VAL A 59 7.60 14.47 -11.24
C VAL A 59 6.16 14.48 -11.77
N CYS A 60 5.18 14.66 -10.91
CA CYS A 60 3.77 14.76 -11.32
C CYS A 60 3.53 15.98 -12.20
N TYR A 61 4.06 17.15 -11.81
CA TYR A 61 3.97 18.38 -12.61
C TYR A 61 4.57 18.21 -14.00
N MET A 62 5.79 17.64 -14.09
CA MET A 62 6.46 17.37 -15.37
C MET A 62 5.69 16.40 -16.27
N ARG A 63 4.86 15.54 -15.71
CA ARG A 63 4.01 14.58 -16.44
C ARG A 63 2.61 15.13 -16.74
N GLY A 64 2.32 16.39 -16.42
CA GLY A 64 1.03 17.02 -16.66
C GLY A 64 -0.08 16.47 -15.76
N ILE A 65 0.24 15.92 -14.59
CA ILE A 65 -0.73 15.47 -13.60
C ILE A 65 -1.24 16.70 -12.84
N PRO A 66 -2.55 16.91 -12.75
CA PRO A 66 -3.10 18.02 -12.00
C PRO A 66 -2.70 17.99 -10.53
N LEU A 67 -2.08 19.06 -10.03
CA LEU A 67 -1.59 19.10 -8.63
C LEU A 67 -2.72 19.09 -7.61
N ASP A 68 -3.91 19.52 -7.98
CA ASP A 68 -5.12 19.47 -7.14
C ASP A 68 -5.63 18.03 -6.92
N SER A 69 -5.16 17.07 -7.70
CA SER A 69 -5.42 15.65 -7.49
C SER A 69 -4.43 14.96 -6.53
N LEU A 70 -3.42 15.68 -6.02
CA LEU A 70 -2.40 15.16 -5.14
C LEU A 70 -2.68 15.56 -3.68
N HIS A 71 -2.87 14.57 -2.84
CA HIS A 71 -3.04 14.71 -1.39
C HIS A 71 -1.87 14.03 -0.69
N LEU A 72 -0.77 14.76 -0.51
CA LEU A 72 0.49 14.23 0.00
C LEU A 72 0.72 14.73 1.42
N PHE A 73 1.05 13.80 2.32
CA PHE A 73 1.15 14.09 3.75
C PHE A 73 2.47 13.60 4.32
N MET A 74 3.17 14.50 5.01
CA MET A 74 4.29 14.10 5.86
C MET A 74 3.73 13.62 7.20
N LYS A 75 3.89 12.35 7.48
CA LYS A 75 3.41 11.71 8.71
C LYS A 75 4.48 10.81 9.29
N LYS A 76 4.83 11.06 10.55
CA LYS A 76 5.72 10.16 11.31
C LYS A 76 5.04 8.84 11.67
N ASP A 77 3.72 8.83 11.69
CA ASP A 77 2.90 7.68 12.04
C ASP A 77 2.05 7.25 10.85
N TRP A 78 2.38 6.12 10.28
CA TRP A 78 1.68 5.55 9.14
C TRP A 78 0.20 5.18 9.42
N ARG A 79 -0.19 5.06 10.70
CA ARG A 79 -1.61 4.83 11.05
C ARG A 79 -2.53 5.95 10.59
N ALA A 80 -1.97 7.12 10.28
CA ALA A 80 -2.72 8.21 9.67
C ALA A 80 -3.38 7.85 8.32
N ILE A 81 -2.96 6.76 7.67
CA ILE A 81 -3.65 6.26 6.47
C ILE A 81 -5.11 5.86 6.74
N ARG A 82 -5.45 5.52 7.99
CA ARG A 82 -6.83 5.23 8.41
C ARG A 82 -7.75 6.45 8.37
N ASP A 83 -7.18 7.65 8.38
CA ASP A 83 -7.93 8.90 8.31
C ASP A 83 -8.40 9.21 6.87
N LEU A 84 -8.09 8.32 5.91
CA LEU A 84 -8.55 8.46 4.53
C LEU A 84 -10.08 8.35 4.45
N PRO A 85 -10.79 9.42 4.08
CA PRO A 85 -12.24 9.40 3.99
C PRO A 85 -12.72 8.36 2.96
N ASP A 86 -13.69 7.54 3.36
CA ASP A 86 -14.34 6.51 2.51
C ASP A 86 -13.41 5.41 1.98
N GLY A 87 -12.19 5.34 2.47
CA GLY A 87 -11.19 4.35 2.02
C GLY A 87 -10.68 4.56 0.59
N ALA A 88 -9.80 3.65 0.14
CA ALA A 88 -9.17 3.67 -1.17
C ALA A 88 -9.78 2.66 -2.14
N ASP A 89 -9.88 3.01 -3.42
CA ASP A 89 -10.26 2.07 -4.48
C ASP A 89 -9.08 1.16 -4.85
N ASN A 90 -7.88 1.71 -4.81
CA ASN A 90 -6.63 0.97 -5.04
C ASN A 90 -5.59 1.36 -4.01
N ILE A 91 -4.82 0.39 -3.54
CA ILE A 91 -3.69 0.59 -2.63
C ILE A 91 -2.44 -0.03 -3.22
N LEU A 92 -1.36 0.71 -3.23
CA LEU A 92 -0.07 0.25 -3.73
C LEU A 92 0.98 0.39 -2.65
N ILE A 93 1.60 -0.73 -2.28
CA ILE A 93 2.60 -0.82 -1.23
C ILE A 93 3.93 -1.24 -1.84
N PHE A 94 4.96 -0.50 -1.52
CA PHE A 94 6.35 -0.88 -1.73
C PHE A 94 7.05 -0.84 -0.37
N MET A 95 7.10 -1.99 0.29
CA MET A 95 7.63 -2.07 1.65
C MET A 95 9.16 -1.94 1.64
N PRO A 96 9.72 -0.97 2.36
CA PRO A 96 11.16 -0.90 2.53
C PRO A 96 11.65 -2.12 3.32
N GLU A 97 12.87 -2.56 3.03
CA GLU A 97 13.50 -3.64 3.78
C GLU A 97 13.82 -3.21 5.22
N GLY A 98 13.77 -4.17 6.14
CA GLY A 98 14.23 -3.98 7.51
C GLY A 98 13.29 -3.18 8.42
N VAL A 99 12.08 -2.92 8.00
CA VAL A 99 11.11 -2.22 8.83
C VAL A 99 10.70 -3.05 10.04
N GLU A 100 10.90 -2.48 11.22
CA GLU A 100 10.49 -3.10 12.48
C GLU A 100 9.06 -2.72 12.87
N ALA A 101 8.36 -3.64 13.51
CA ALA A 101 6.99 -3.44 13.97
C ALA A 101 6.86 -2.23 14.90
N GLY A 102 7.86 -1.96 15.72
CA GLY A 102 7.89 -0.83 16.65
C GLY A 102 7.85 0.55 16.00
N GLU A 103 8.32 0.67 14.77
CA GLU A 103 8.26 1.92 14.01
C GLU A 103 6.83 2.21 13.50
N TYR A 104 6.03 1.17 13.27
CA TYR A 104 4.71 1.28 12.66
C TYR A 104 3.54 0.98 13.60
N ILE A 105 3.76 0.48 14.81
CA ILE A 105 2.68 0.01 15.68
C ILE A 105 2.84 0.56 17.11
N ALA A 106 1.89 1.37 17.54
CA ALA A 106 1.76 1.69 18.97
C ALA A 106 0.93 0.66 19.76
N SER A 107 0.29 -0.30 19.08
CA SER A 107 -0.43 -1.38 19.71
C SER A 107 -0.07 -2.70 19.06
N PRO A 108 0.28 -3.72 19.83
CA PRO A 108 0.56 -5.05 19.29
C PRO A 108 -0.70 -5.77 18.79
N LYS A 109 -1.86 -5.15 18.94
CA LYS A 109 -3.15 -5.70 18.49
C LYS A 109 -3.65 -4.95 17.29
N LEU A 110 -3.88 -5.68 16.22
CA LEU A 110 -4.59 -5.19 15.03
C LEU A 110 -5.91 -5.94 14.95
N SER A 111 -6.97 -5.21 14.67
CA SER A 111 -8.26 -5.81 14.36
C SER A 111 -8.61 -5.54 12.91
N LEU A 112 -9.04 -6.59 12.23
CA LEU A 112 -9.57 -6.54 10.89
C LEU A 112 -10.92 -7.28 10.95
N GLY A 113 -12.02 -6.54 10.75
CA GLY A 113 -13.33 -7.09 10.99
C GLY A 113 -13.54 -7.46 12.47
N LYS A 114 -13.86 -8.73 12.75
CA LYS A 114 -14.04 -9.27 14.11
C LYS A 114 -12.77 -9.91 14.68
N GLU A 115 -11.77 -10.14 13.83
CA GLU A 115 -10.53 -10.80 14.19
C GLU A 115 -9.52 -9.80 14.78
N GLN A 116 -8.77 -10.25 15.77
CA GLN A 116 -7.69 -9.49 16.38
C GLN A 116 -6.38 -10.23 16.24
N PHE A 117 -5.44 -9.61 15.56
CA PHE A 117 -4.11 -10.15 15.40
C PHE A 117 -3.10 -9.39 16.25
N TYR A 118 -2.20 -10.14 16.87
CA TYR A 118 -1.03 -9.56 17.51
C TYR A 118 0.06 -9.36 16.46
N ALA A 119 0.56 -8.15 16.39
CA ALA A 119 1.71 -7.88 15.56
C ALA A 119 2.89 -8.80 15.92
N GLY A 120 3.53 -9.32 14.91
CA GLY A 120 4.84 -9.98 15.07
C GLY A 120 5.93 -8.98 15.39
N THR A 121 7.16 -9.44 15.43
CA THR A 121 8.34 -8.57 15.58
C THR A 121 8.70 -7.83 14.28
N LYS A 122 8.16 -8.26 13.14
CA LYS A 122 8.36 -7.66 11.80
C LYS A 122 7.17 -6.79 11.41
N GLY A 123 7.45 -5.65 10.79
CA GLY A 123 6.46 -4.63 10.47
C GLY A 123 5.55 -4.93 9.28
N GLU A 124 5.90 -5.89 8.43
CA GLU A 124 5.25 -6.12 7.14
C GLU A 124 3.77 -6.49 7.25
N PHE A 125 3.43 -7.47 8.12
CA PHE A 125 2.04 -7.90 8.30
C PHE A 125 1.15 -6.85 8.95
N PRO A 126 1.56 -6.19 10.04
CA PRO A 126 0.81 -5.08 10.60
C PRO A 126 0.53 -3.97 9.58
N PHE A 127 1.52 -3.64 8.78
CA PHE A 127 1.38 -2.65 7.72
C PHE A 127 0.37 -3.11 6.66
N LEU A 128 0.50 -4.35 6.18
CA LEU A 128 -0.43 -4.95 5.22
C LEU A 128 -1.87 -4.97 5.75
N LEU A 129 -2.09 -5.44 6.97
CA LEU A 129 -3.42 -5.52 7.59
C LEU A 129 -4.06 -4.14 7.74
N THR A 130 -3.27 -3.13 8.09
CA THR A 130 -3.79 -1.76 8.17
C THR A 130 -4.14 -1.22 6.79
N ALA A 131 -3.31 -1.48 5.79
CA ALA A 131 -3.63 -1.08 4.42
C ALA A 131 -4.91 -1.77 3.92
N ILE A 132 -5.09 -3.07 4.18
CA ILE A 132 -6.33 -3.78 3.85
C ILE A 132 -7.54 -3.13 4.53
N SER A 133 -7.40 -2.68 5.79
CA SER A 133 -8.50 -2.01 6.50
C SER A 133 -8.91 -0.66 5.89
N CYS A 134 -8.05 -0.07 5.08
CA CYS A 134 -8.32 1.17 4.35
C CYS A 134 -8.86 0.92 2.93
N LEU A 135 -8.95 -0.33 2.50
CA LEU A 135 -9.43 -0.68 1.18
C LEU A 135 -10.96 -0.69 1.16
N LYS A 136 -11.55 -0.13 0.13
CA LYS A 136 -13.01 -0.25 -0.11
C LYS A 136 -13.38 -1.68 -0.45
N GLU A 137 -14.65 -1.99 -0.27
CA GLU A 137 -15.23 -3.23 -0.80
C GLU A 137 -14.99 -3.33 -2.31
N ASN A 138 -14.53 -4.50 -2.77
CA ASN A 138 -14.09 -4.73 -4.14
C ASN A 138 -12.91 -3.85 -4.62
N GLY A 139 -12.16 -3.25 -3.71
CA GLY A 139 -10.94 -2.53 -4.03
C GLY A 139 -9.78 -3.49 -4.35
N PHE A 140 -8.71 -2.96 -4.91
CA PHE A 140 -7.52 -3.72 -5.30
C PHE A 140 -6.31 -3.26 -4.50
N LEU A 141 -5.60 -4.20 -3.89
CA LEU A 141 -4.34 -3.95 -3.20
C LEU A 141 -3.22 -4.75 -3.87
N ALA A 142 -2.15 -4.07 -4.21
CA ALA A 142 -0.93 -4.71 -4.66
C ALA A 142 0.24 -4.28 -3.79
N ALA A 143 1.06 -5.25 -3.41
CA ALA A 143 2.15 -5.01 -2.48
C ALA A 143 3.41 -5.78 -2.86
N VAL A 144 4.55 -5.14 -2.67
CA VAL A 144 5.86 -5.77 -2.76
C VAL A 144 6.40 -5.90 -1.35
N PHE A 145 6.70 -7.13 -0.97
CA PHE A 145 7.21 -7.48 0.35
C PHE A 145 8.40 -8.44 0.25
N PRO A 146 9.23 -8.52 1.29
CA PRO A 146 10.27 -9.56 1.36
C PRO A 146 9.66 -10.96 1.29
N GLY A 147 10.27 -11.84 0.49
CA GLY A 147 9.78 -13.22 0.30
C GLY A 147 9.66 -14.02 1.59
N ALA A 148 10.42 -13.65 2.62
CA ALA A 148 10.36 -14.27 3.95
C ALA A 148 8.95 -14.24 4.59
N MET A 149 8.08 -13.30 4.22
CA MET A 149 6.68 -13.27 4.67
C MET A 149 5.91 -14.55 4.31
N LEU A 150 6.32 -15.27 3.28
CA LEU A 150 5.60 -16.46 2.81
C LEU A 150 5.82 -17.70 3.68
N TYR A 151 6.93 -17.76 4.44
CA TYR A 151 7.30 -18.98 5.17
C TYR A 151 7.66 -18.78 6.64
N ARG A 152 7.67 -17.56 7.18
CA ARG A 152 7.85 -17.39 8.63
C ARG A 152 6.70 -18.05 9.39
N GLU A 153 7.05 -18.76 10.45
CA GLU A 153 6.13 -19.53 11.28
C GLU A 153 5.46 -18.68 12.38
N GLY A 154 4.69 -19.34 13.24
CA GLY A 154 4.04 -18.74 14.40
C GLY A 154 2.86 -17.83 14.04
N ARG A 155 2.86 -16.61 14.56
CA ARG A 155 1.75 -15.66 14.37
C ARG A 155 1.60 -15.22 12.92
N GLU A 156 2.68 -15.10 12.19
CA GLU A 156 2.65 -14.74 10.78
C GLU A 156 1.99 -15.83 9.92
N ALA A 157 2.19 -17.10 10.27
CA ALA A 157 1.47 -18.21 9.64
C ALA A 157 -0.04 -18.13 9.90
N GLN A 158 -0.46 -17.74 11.10
CA GLN A 158 -1.88 -17.54 11.42
C GLN A 158 -2.50 -16.39 10.61
N ILE A 159 -1.76 -15.29 10.44
CA ILE A 159 -2.22 -14.16 9.61
C ILE A 159 -2.36 -14.59 8.14
N ARG A 160 -1.38 -15.34 7.60
CA ARG A 160 -1.51 -15.87 6.23
C ARG A 160 -2.72 -16.76 6.07
N LYS A 161 -2.95 -17.67 7.03
CA LYS A 161 -4.14 -18.52 7.05
C LYS A 161 -5.42 -17.70 7.03
N TYR A 162 -5.50 -16.68 7.87
CA TYR A 162 -6.66 -15.78 7.91
C TYR A 162 -6.90 -15.06 6.57
N LEU A 163 -5.85 -14.53 5.95
CA LEU A 163 -5.96 -13.83 4.65
C LEU A 163 -6.44 -14.76 3.53
N VAL A 164 -6.04 -16.03 3.56
CA VAL A 164 -6.36 -17.01 2.52
C VAL A 164 -7.70 -17.69 2.77
N GLU A 165 -7.92 -18.19 3.99
CA GLU A 165 -9.06 -19.07 4.30
C GLU A 165 -10.30 -18.30 4.78
N GLU A 166 -10.11 -17.24 5.59
CA GLU A 166 -11.21 -16.51 6.20
C GLU A 166 -11.63 -15.30 5.35
N LEU A 167 -10.69 -14.41 5.05
CA LEU A 167 -10.96 -13.25 4.20
C LEU A 167 -11.06 -13.59 2.73
N ASN A 168 -10.43 -14.67 2.29
CA ASN A 168 -10.35 -15.08 0.89
C ASN A 168 -10.01 -13.91 -0.05
N CYS A 169 -9.06 -13.06 0.38
CA CYS A 169 -8.73 -11.82 -0.32
C CYS A 169 -7.43 -11.90 -1.13
N LEU A 170 -6.72 -13.03 -1.06
CA LEU A 170 -5.47 -13.23 -1.80
C LEU A 170 -5.73 -13.81 -3.19
N ASP A 171 -5.48 -13.02 -4.22
CA ASP A 171 -5.69 -13.41 -5.62
C ASP A 171 -4.41 -14.03 -6.23
N THR A 172 -3.27 -13.36 -6.07
CA THR A 172 -2.04 -13.76 -6.77
C THR A 172 -0.80 -13.49 -5.91
N ILE A 173 0.13 -14.43 -5.90
CA ILE A 173 1.51 -14.24 -5.41
C ILE A 173 2.46 -14.37 -6.59
N MET A 174 3.33 -13.38 -6.77
CA MET A 174 4.37 -13.39 -7.79
C MET A 174 5.74 -13.31 -7.15
N LEU A 175 6.55 -14.32 -7.37
CA LEU A 175 7.96 -14.28 -6.97
C LEU A 175 8.75 -13.49 -8.00
N LEU A 176 9.58 -12.60 -7.50
CA LEU A 176 10.45 -11.78 -8.32
C LEU A 176 11.85 -12.38 -8.35
N PRO A 177 12.58 -12.22 -9.46
CA PRO A 177 13.98 -12.62 -9.51
C PRO A 177 14.81 -11.87 -8.45
N ASP A 178 15.81 -12.56 -7.88
CA ASP A 178 16.71 -12.00 -6.86
C ASP A 178 17.63 -10.87 -7.38
N SER A 179 17.64 -10.64 -8.69
CA SER A 179 18.43 -9.61 -9.36
C SER A 179 17.53 -8.69 -10.19
N ILE A 180 17.13 -7.59 -9.58
CA ILE A 180 16.61 -6.41 -10.31
C ILE A 180 17.45 -5.20 -9.92
#